data_968ba035ad2366b6cd4b3395a7e0b03c
#
_entry.id   968ba035ad2366b6cd4b3395a7e0b03c
#
_cell.length_a   1.000
_cell.length_b   1.000
_cell.length_c   1.000
_cell.angle_alpha   90.00
_cell.angle_beta   90.00
_cell.angle_gamma   90.00
#
_symmetry.space_group_name_H-M   'P 1'
#
loop_
_entity.id
_entity.type
_entity.pdbx_description
1 polymer ?
#
loop_
_entity_poly.entity_id
_entity_poly.type
_entity_poly.pdbx_seq_one_letter_code
_entity_poly.pdbx_strand_id
1 'polypeptide(L)'
;MPTAIRFSTHGGPEVLRTEELDPGKPGAQEVQVRHTAIGVNYIDVYDRTGLYPVTLPSGLGREAAGIVTALGRGVRGLKVGERVAYVYSVPGAYCELRNVPAERVVKVPRGISDEAAAALMLKGLTAHFLIRRTYKVSRGDTLLVHAAAGGVGLILCQWARSLGAKVIGVVGSDAKAELARKHGCRHVLISGRDALVASVKELTRGTGVAVVYDAVGKDTFVESLDCLRRLGMMVTFGNASGPPPAISPLELSKRGSLFLTRPTLFNYIATREELTAAARELFAAVRSRKVRVVIGQKYPLSSAAEAHRDLEGRRTTGSTVLIP
;
A
#
# COMPACT_ATOMS: atom_id res chain seq x y z
N MET A 1 -25.14 15.50 -10.20
CA MET A 1 -24.91 14.04 -9.94
C MET A 1 -23.57 13.83 -9.27
N PRO A 2 -23.32 12.73 -8.56
CA PRO A 2 -21.98 12.45 -8.00
C PRO A 2 -20.94 12.34 -9.12
N THR A 3 -19.71 12.75 -8.80
CA THR A 3 -18.59 12.73 -9.76
C THR A 3 -17.68 11.53 -9.52
N ALA A 4 -17.01 11.08 -10.59
CA ALA A 4 -16.01 10.02 -10.59
C ALA A 4 -14.86 10.37 -11.56
N ILE A 5 -13.66 9.88 -11.25
CA ILE A 5 -12.53 9.93 -12.15
C ILE A 5 -12.47 8.62 -12.94
N ARG A 6 -12.49 8.74 -14.26
CA ARG A 6 -12.49 7.60 -15.18
C ARG A 6 -11.46 7.79 -16.29
N PHE A 7 -11.19 6.71 -17.01
CA PHE A 7 -10.35 6.72 -18.21
C PHE A 7 -10.82 5.67 -19.22
N SER A 8 -10.68 6.01 -20.50
CA SER A 8 -11.12 5.17 -21.62
C SER A 8 -9.97 4.60 -22.46
N THR A 9 -8.75 5.08 -22.21
CA THR A 9 -7.51 4.61 -22.83
C THR A 9 -6.41 4.54 -21.80
N HIS A 10 -5.50 3.57 -21.91
CA HIS A 10 -4.28 3.55 -21.10
C HIS A 10 -3.35 4.70 -21.49
N GLY A 11 -2.60 5.24 -20.52
CA GLY A 11 -1.69 6.34 -20.78
C GLY A 11 -1.15 7.01 -19.52
N GLY A 12 -0.63 8.23 -19.67
CA GLY A 12 -0.18 9.09 -18.60
C GLY A 12 -1.36 9.69 -17.79
N PRO A 13 -1.08 10.52 -16.75
CA PRO A 13 -2.12 11.12 -15.93
C PRO A 13 -3.15 11.95 -16.70
N GLU A 14 -2.81 12.41 -17.90
CA GLU A 14 -3.68 13.19 -18.80
C GLU A 14 -4.90 12.42 -19.32
N VAL A 15 -4.92 11.08 -19.24
CA VAL A 15 -6.08 10.29 -19.69
C VAL A 15 -7.23 10.32 -18.68
N LEU A 16 -6.98 10.79 -17.44
CA LEU A 16 -7.98 10.87 -16.39
C LEU A 16 -8.99 11.99 -16.68
N ARG A 17 -10.28 11.66 -16.60
CA ARG A 17 -11.40 12.57 -16.82
C ARG A 17 -12.35 12.55 -15.64
N THR A 18 -12.87 13.71 -15.28
CA THR A 18 -14.00 13.81 -14.36
C THR A 18 -15.29 13.62 -15.13
N GLU A 19 -16.10 12.67 -14.67
CA GLU A 19 -17.39 12.33 -15.27
C GLU A 19 -18.47 12.32 -14.18
N GLU A 20 -19.70 12.66 -14.52
CA GLU A 20 -20.83 12.42 -13.64
C GLU A 20 -21.21 10.93 -13.72
N LEU A 21 -21.36 10.29 -12.56
CA LEU A 21 -21.65 8.87 -12.46
C LEU A 21 -22.59 8.59 -11.31
N ASP A 22 -23.84 8.25 -11.62
CA ASP A 22 -24.76 7.73 -10.63
C ASP A 22 -24.57 6.21 -10.50
N PRO A 23 -24.13 5.68 -9.35
CA PRO A 23 -24.00 4.24 -9.14
C PRO A 23 -25.34 3.54 -8.99
N GLY A 24 -26.48 4.26 -8.97
CA GLY A 24 -27.79 3.73 -8.70
C GLY A 24 -27.97 3.21 -7.27
N LYS A 25 -29.04 2.48 -7.01
CA LYS A 25 -29.26 1.85 -5.71
C LYS A 25 -28.33 0.65 -5.53
N PRO A 26 -27.86 0.36 -4.28
CA PRO A 26 -27.02 -0.81 -4.04
C PRO A 26 -27.79 -2.11 -4.31
N GLY A 27 -27.13 -3.04 -4.98
CA GLY A 27 -27.64 -4.38 -5.23
C GLY A 27 -27.73 -5.25 -3.97
N ALA A 28 -28.14 -6.51 -4.13
CA ALA A 28 -28.14 -7.46 -3.02
C ALA A 28 -26.70 -7.64 -2.48
N GLN A 29 -26.55 -7.66 -1.14
CA GLN A 29 -25.27 -7.74 -0.43
C GLN A 29 -24.30 -6.57 -0.67
N GLU A 30 -24.74 -5.46 -1.25
CA GLU A 30 -23.96 -4.24 -1.43
C GLU A 30 -24.37 -3.16 -0.44
N VAL A 31 -23.43 -2.28 -0.16
CA VAL A 31 -23.68 -1.02 0.55
C VAL A 31 -23.27 0.15 -0.32
N GLN A 32 -24.03 1.22 -0.27
CA GLN A 32 -23.63 2.48 -0.88
C GLN A 32 -22.85 3.31 0.13
N VAL A 33 -21.67 3.77 -0.27
CA VAL A 33 -20.78 4.57 0.56
C VAL A 33 -20.56 5.91 -0.11
N ARG A 34 -20.89 7.00 0.60
CA ARG A 34 -20.42 8.35 0.26
C ARG A 34 -19.03 8.51 0.81
N HIS A 35 -18.07 8.72 -0.07
CA HIS A 35 -16.68 8.87 0.32
C HIS A 35 -16.45 10.23 1.00
N THR A 36 -15.59 10.23 2.01
CA THR A 36 -15.06 11.41 2.70
C THR A 36 -13.55 11.53 2.50
N ALA A 37 -12.90 10.43 2.15
CA ALA A 37 -11.49 10.38 1.77
C ALA A 37 -11.21 9.12 0.94
N ILE A 38 -10.29 9.22 0.00
CA ILE A 38 -9.92 8.16 -0.94
C ILE A 38 -8.40 8.01 -0.93
N GLY A 39 -7.88 6.80 -0.80
CA GLY A 39 -6.43 6.55 -0.83
C GLY A 39 -5.91 6.45 -2.26
N VAL A 40 -4.78 7.12 -2.53
CA VAL A 40 -4.04 7.00 -3.80
C VAL A 40 -2.90 6.01 -3.63
N ASN A 41 -2.76 5.09 -4.58
CA ASN A 41 -1.80 4.00 -4.53
C ASN A 41 -1.05 3.83 -5.85
N TYR A 42 0.14 3.25 -5.79
CA TYR A 42 0.91 2.98 -7.01
C TYR A 42 0.25 1.92 -7.92
N ILE A 43 -0.61 1.05 -7.37
CA ILE A 43 -1.41 0.12 -8.17
C ILE A 43 -2.39 0.86 -9.10
N ASP A 44 -2.87 2.03 -8.72
CA ASP A 44 -3.75 2.85 -9.54
C ASP A 44 -3.01 3.37 -10.79
N VAL A 45 -1.68 3.62 -10.66
CA VAL A 45 -0.81 3.92 -11.81
C VAL A 45 -0.68 2.70 -12.71
N TYR A 46 -0.51 1.48 -12.15
CA TYR A 46 -0.42 0.25 -12.95
C TYR A 46 -1.70 -0.04 -13.73
N ASP A 47 -2.87 0.18 -13.10
CA ASP A 47 -4.18 0.06 -13.74
C ASP A 47 -4.32 1.07 -14.90
N ARG A 48 -3.96 2.34 -14.64
CA ARG A 48 -4.05 3.42 -15.63
C ARG A 48 -3.11 3.22 -16.81
N THR A 49 -1.87 2.78 -16.58
CA THR A 49 -0.86 2.59 -17.63
C THR A 49 -1.02 1.27 -18.39
N GLY A 50 -1.89 0.37 -17.94
CA GLY A 50 -2.11 -0.94 -18.57
C GLY A 50 -1.08 -2.00 -18.15
N LEU A 51 -0.22 -1.72 -17.16
CA LEU A 51 0.66 -2.76 -16.59
C LEU A 51 -0.16 -3.86 -15.93
N TYR A 52 -1.26 -3.50 -15.29
CA TYR A 52 -2.26 -4.44 -14.80
C TYR A 52 -3.53 -4.32 -15.66
N PRO A 53 -4.09 -5.45 -16.13
CA PRO A 53 -5.24 -5.41 -17.02
C PRO A 53 -6.49 -4.93 -16.29
N VAL A 54 -7.18 -3.96 -16.88
CA VAL A 54 -8.50 -3.49 -16.48
C VAL A 54 -9.39 -3.36 -17.70
N THR A 55 -10.70 -3.63 -17.54
CA THR A 55 -11.66 -3.44 -18.63
C THR A 55 -11.95 -1.94 -18.79
N LEU A 56 -11.80 -1.43 -20.01
CA LEU A 56 -12.07 -0.03 -20.34
C LEU A 56 -13.50 0.15 -20.93
N PRO A 57 -14.16 1.29 -20.65
CA PRO A 57 -13.75 2.38 -19.79
C PRO A 57 -13.78 1.99 -18.29
N SER A 58 -12.79 2.44 -17.51
CA SER A 58 -12.63 2.07 -16.09
C SER A 58 -12.64 3.30 -15.17
N GLY A 59 -13.04 3.07 -13.92
CA GLY A 59 -12.68 3.95 -12.81
C GLY A 59 -11.30 3.61 -12.25
N LEU A 60 -10.80 4.39 -11.30
CA LEU A 60 -9.55 4.16 -10.57
C LEU A 60 -9.77 4.09 -9.05
N GLY A 61 -8.71 3.66 -8.36
CA GLY A 61 -8.68 3.58 -6.91
C GLY A 61 -9.30 2.31 -6.37
N ARG A 62 -8.73 1.83 -5.26
CA ARG A 62 -9.11 0.54 -4.66
C ARG A 62 -9.45 0.64 -3.19
N GLU A 63 -9.29 1.80 -2.56
CA GLU A 63 -9.59 2.04 -1.14
C GLU A 63 -10.25 3.39 -0.92
N ALA A 64 -11.16 3.46 0.03
CA ALA A 64 -11.74 4.71 0.51
C ALA A 64 -12.29 4.54 1.94
N ALA A 65 -12.58 5.66 2.57
CA ALA A 65 -13.39 5.77 3.77
C ALA A 65 -14.58 6.71 3.51
N GLY A 66 -15.66 6.50 4.25
CA GLY A 66 -16.84 7.32 4.10
C GLY A 66 -17.99 6.87 5.00
N ILE A 67 -19.18 7.29 4.63
CA ILE A 67 -20.42 7.06 5.38
C ILE A 67 -21.38 6.21 4.54
N VAL A 68 -21.95 5.19 5.15
CA VAL A 68 -23.00 4.37 4.52
C VAL A 68 -24.24 5.21 4.30
N THR A 69 -24.71 5.32 3.05
CA THR A 69 -25.92 6.07 2.67
C THR A 69 -27.12 5.19 2.35
N ALA A 70 -26.87 3.96 1.89
CA ALA A 70 -27.93 2.99 1.61
C ALA A 70 -27.41 1.55 1.79
N LEU A 71 -28.33 0.63 2.00
CA LEU A 71 -28.07 -0.81 2.15
C LEU A 71 -28.89 -1.59 1.13
N GLY A 72 -28.25 -2.50 0.45
CA GLY A 72 -28.89 -3.48 -0.41
C GLY A 72 -29.55 -4.61 0.39
N ARG A 73 -30.38 -5.40 -0.29
CA ARG A 73 -31.07 -6.53 0.33
C ARG A 73 -30.06 -7.54 0.90
N GLY A 74 -30.30 -8.00 2.13
CA GLY A 74 -29.52 -9.05 2.78
C GLY A 74 -28.27 -8.55 3.51
N VAL A 75 -27.91 -7.27 3.43
CA VAL A 75 -26.81 -6.71 4.20
C VAL A 75 -27.11 -6.78 5.70
N ARG A 76 -26.17 -7.33 6.46
CA ARG A 76 -26.25 -7.43 7.93
C ARG A 76 -25.03 -6.79 8.59
N GLY A 77 -25.22 -6.30 9.82
CA GLY A 77 -24.12 -5.78 10.64
C GLY A 77 -23.66 -4.36 10.28
N LEU A 78 -24.22 -3.72 9.25
CA LEU A 78 -24.00 -2.31 8.90
C LEU A 78 -25.31 -1.52 9.00
N LYS A 79 -25.21 -0.19 9.22
CA LYS A 79 -26.35 0.74 9.27
C LYS A 79 -26.05 1.99 8.46
N VAL A 80 -27.10 2.63 7.93
CA VAL A 80 -27.00 3.97 7.34
C VAL A 80 -26.47 4.93 8.40
N GLY A 81 -25.56 5.81 8.00
CA GLY A 81 -24.85 6.76 8.87
C GLY A 81 -23.58 6.20 9.53
N GLU A 82 -23.30 4.89 9.42
CA GLU A 82 -22.06 4.33 9.96
C GLU A 82 -20.82 4.76 9.15
N ARG A 83 -19.74 5.10 9.87
CA ARG A 83 -18.43 5.36 9.28
C ARG A 83 -17.74 4.04 8.95
N VAL A 84 -17.34 3.92 7.70
CA VAL A 84 -16.74 2.70 7.16
C VAL A 84 -15.51 3.01 6.31
N ALA A 85 -14.67 2.00 6.12
CA ALA A 85 -13.60 2.01 5.13
C ALA A 85 -13.57 0.66 4.40
N TYR A 86 -13.00 0.64 3.21
CA TYR A 86 -12.90 -0.58 2.44
C TYR A 86 -11.62 -0.63 1.61
N VAL A 87 -11.23 -1.84 1.21
CA VAL A 87 -10.31 -2.12 0.12
C VAL A 87 -10.93 -3.18 -0.77
N TYR A 88 -10.92 -2.93 -2.09
CA TYR A 88 -11.57 -3.81 -3.04
C TYR A 88 -10.70 -4.02 -4.28
N SER A 89 -10.69 -5.26 -4.81
CA SER A 89 -9.89 -5.64 -5.97
C SER A 89 -10.35 -4.99 -7.28
N VAL A 90 -11.64 -4.64 -7.38
CA VAL A 90 -12.19 -3.93 -8.53
C VAL A 90 -11.92 -2.42 -8.37
N PRO A 91 -11.28 -1.74 -9.35
CA PRO A 91 -11.04 -0.31 -9.29
C PRO A 91 -12.36 0.50 -9.37
N GLY A 92 -12.31 1.78 -8.98
CA GLY A 92 -13.47 2.68 -9.02
C GLY A 92 -13.71 3.45 -7.72
N ALA A 93 -12.73 3.50 -6.80
CA ALA A 93 -12.86 4.28 -5.57
C ALA A 93 -12.69 5.79 -5.78
N TYR A 94 -12.13 6.25 -6.91
CA TYR A 94 -12.01 7.68 -7.21
C TYR A 94 -13.36 8.27 -7.62
N CYS A 95 -14.29 8.35 -6.69
CA CYS A 95 -15.62 8.91 -6.88
C CYS A 95 -16.21 9.42 -5.56
N GLU A 96 -17.27 10.19 -5.62
CA GLU A 96 -17.98 10.68 -4.43
C GLU A 96 -18.90 9.62 -3.83
N LEU A 97 -19.48 8.74 -4.66
CA LEU A 97 -20.46 7.75 -4.24
C LEU A 97 -20.22 6.41 -4.95
N ARG A 98 -20.23 5.31 -4.19
CA ARG A 98 -19.99 3.98 -4.74
C ARG A 98 -20.81 2.89 -4.05
N ASN A 99 -21.28 1.91 -4.85
CA ASN A 99 -21.80 0.64 -4.34
C ASN A 99 -20.63 -0.35 -4.19
N VAL A 100 -20.50 -0.97 -3.02
CA VAL A 100 -19.39 -1.87 -2.67
C VAL A 100 -19.96 -3.11 -1.99
N PRO A 101 -19.45 -4.32 -2.28
CA PRO A 101 -19.85 -5.52 -1.54
C PRO A 101 -19.66 -5.33 -0.03
N ALA A 102 -20.69 -5.58 0.76
CA ALA A 102 -20.69 -5.37 2.21
C ALA A 102 -19.59 -6.20 2.91
N GLU A 103 -19.23 -7.35 2.34
CA GLU A 103 -18.15 -8.19 2.84
C GLU A 103 -16.77 -7.54 2.77
N ARG A 104 -16.57 -6.55 1.90
CA ARG A 104 -15.31 -5.81 1.74
C ARG A 104 -15.21 -4.56 2.61
N VAL A 105 -16.27 -4.23 3.34
CA VAL A 105 -16.37 -3.01 4.14
C VAL A 105 -16.13 -3.32 5.62
N VAL A 106 -15.33 -2.49 6.29
CA VAL A 106 -15.07 -2.56 7.73
C VAL A 106 -15.50 -1.27 8.42
N LYS A 107 -15.99 -1.36 9.66
CA LYS A 107 -16.31 -0.18 10.46
C LYS A 107 -15.03 0.51 10.91
N VAL A 108 -15.01 1.84 10.79
CA VAL A 108 -13.88 2.66 11.28
C VAL A 108 -14.04 2.89 12.78
N PRO A 109 -13.08 2.46 13.61
CA PRO A 109 -13.14 2.66 15.05
C PRO A 109 -13.12 4.15 15.44
N ARG A 110 -13.70 4.49 16.59
CA ARG A 110 -13.55 5.83 17.18
C ARG A 110 -12.06 6.16 17.39
N GLY A 111 -11.70 7.42 17.14
CA GLY A 111 -10.33 7.92 17.27
C GLY A 111 -9.45 7.72 16.02
N ILE A 112 -9.99 7.16 14.94
CA ILE A 112 -9.35 7.13 13.62
C ILE A 112 -10.16 8.04 12.69
N SER A 113 -9.52 9.03 12.05
CA SER A 113 -10.16 9.91 11.07
C SER A 113 -10.44 9.15 9.77
N ASP A 114 -11.37 9.67 8.96
CA ASP A 114 -11.70 9.07 7.65
C ASP A 114 -10.48 9.10 6.72
N GLU A 115 -9.75 10.21 6.71
CA GLU A 115 -8.51 10.33 5.95
C GLU A 115 -7.47 9.27 6.35
N ALA A 116 -7.28 9.07 7.67
CA ALA A 116 -6.38 8.03 8.16
C ALA A 116 -6.89 6.64 7.78
N ALA A 117 -8.19 6.40 7.85
CA ALA A 117 -8.78 5.13 7.46
C ALA A 117 -8.61 4.86 5.95
N ALA A 118 -8.87 5.85 5.09
CA ALA A 118 -8.66 5.76 3.64
C ALA A 118 -7.18 5.54 3.28
N ALA A 119 -6.25 6.14 4.04
CA ALA A 119 -4.81 5.97 3.85
C ALA A 119 -4.26 4.62 4.36
N LEU A 120 -5.08 3.84 5.07
CA LEU A 120 -4.67 2.61 5.77
C LEU A 120 -5.13 1.32 5.11
N MET A 121 -6.30 1.30 4.44
CA MET A 121 -6.88 0.03 4.06
C MET A 121 -5.99 -0.77 3.12
N LEU A 122 -5.50 -0.19 2.04
CA LEU A 122 -4.59 -0.89 1.14
C LEU A 122 -3.17 -0.96 1.69
N LYS A 123 -2.63 0.20 2.11
CA LYS A 123 -1.23 0.31 2.53
C LYS A 123 -0.96 -0.39 3.87
N GLY A 124 -1.85 -0.20 4.83
CA GLY A 124 -1.74 -0.79 6.16
C GLY A 124 -1.96 -2.30 6.16
N LEU A 125 -2.95 -2.78 5.40
CA LEU A 125 -3.17 -4.22 5.23
C LEU A 125 -2.02 -4.87 4.44
N THR A 126 -1.41 -4.13 3.48
CA THR A 126 -0.19 -4.58 2.81
C THR A 126 0.96 -4.72 3.81
N ALA A 127 1.23 -3.71 4.62
CA ALA A 127 2.25 -3.80 5.67
C ALA A 127 1.96 -4.96 6.65
N HIS A 128 0.68 -5.15 7.04
CA HIS A 128 0.26 -6.24 7.91
C HIS A 128 0.63 -7.61 7.33
N PHE A 129 0.17 -7.94 6.11
CA PHE A 129 0.43 -9.27 5.58
C PHE A 129 1.92 -9.50 5.32
N LEU A 130 2.65 -8.47 4.89
CA LEU A 130 4.09 -8.57 4.63
C LEU A 130 4.85 -9.01 5.89
N ILE A 131 4.59 -8.40 7.06
CA ILE A 131 5.34 -8.65 8.30
C ILE A 131 4.73 -9.74 9.19
N ARG A 132 3.48 -10.14 8.96
CA ARG A 132 2.77 -11.12 9.80
C ARG A 132 2.53 -12.47 9.13
N ARG A 133 2.42 -12.48 7.81
CA ARG A 133 1.99 -13.68 7.06
C ARG A 133 2.98 -14.09 5.96
N THR A 134 3.57 -13.15 5.22
CA THR A 134 4.58 -13.47 4.18
C THR A 134 5.90 -13.83 4.82
N TYR A 135 6.48 -12.93 5.58
CA TYR A 135 7.62 -13.20 6.46
C TYR A 135 7.23 -12.80 7.88
N LYS A 136 7.15 -13.77 8.77
CA LYS A 136 6.78 -13.54 10.17
C LYS A 136 7.93 -12.87 10.90
N VAL A 137 7.92 -11.53 10.90
CA VAL A 137 8.95 -10.71 11.54
C VAL A 137 9.03 -11.01 13.03
N SER A 138 10.23 -11.29 13.51
CA SER A 138 10.53 -11.63 14.89
C SER A 138 11.52 -10.63 15.52
N ARG A 139 11.56 -10.62 16.84
CA ARG A 139 12.50 -9.79 17.60
C ARG A 139 13.94 -10.14 17.22
N GLY A 140 14.73 -9.12 16.91
CA GLY A 140 16.14 -9.27 16.53
C GLY A 140 16.38 -9.39 15.03
N ASP A 141 15.36 -9.66 14.21
CA ASP A 141 15.50 -9.66 12.75
C ASP A 141 16.02 -8.31 12.23
N THR A 142 16.87 -8.37 11.22
CA THR A 142 17.27 -7.19 10.46
C THR A 142 16.59 -7.24 9.10
N LEU A 143 15.89 -6.16 8.75
CA LEU A 143 15.07 -6.04 7.53
C LEU A 143 15.61 -4.92 6.65
N LEU A 144 15.53 -5.10 5.33
CA LEU A 144 15.75 -4.03 4.34
C LEU A 144 14.39 -3.65 3.73
N VAL A 145 14.10 -2.34 3.71
CA VAL A 145 12.83 -1.82 3.21
C VAL A 145 13.10 -0.74 2.17
N HIS A 146 12.80 -1.04 0.91
CA HIS A 146 12.83 -0.04 -0.16
C HIS A 146 11.63 0.91 -0.08
N ALA A 147 11.80 2.14 -0.59
CA ALA A 147 10.80 3.21 -0.49
C ALA A 147 10.29 3.42 0.95
N ALA A 148 11.20 3.40 1.94
CA ALA A 148 10.89 3.43 3.37
C ALA A 148 10.12 4.67 3.83
N ALA A 149 10.18 5.79 3.10
CA ALA A 149 9.42 7.02 3.36
C ALA A 149 8.07 7.08 2.62
N GLY A 150 7.70 6.06 1.86
CA GLY A 150 6.40 5.95 1.18
C GLY A 150 5.30 5.43 2.11
N GLY A 151 4.06 5.38 1.60
CA GLY A 151 2.88 5.03 2.41
C GLY A 151 2.96 3.66 3.08
N VAL A 152 3.31 2.59 2.33
CA VAL A 152 3.53 1.27 2.91
C VAL A 152 4.79 1.26 3.78
N GLY A 153 5.89 1.87 3.29
CA GLY A 153 7.20 1.87 3.96
C GLY A 153 7.13 2.43 5.38
N LEU A 154 6.52 3.60 5.57
CA LEU A 154 6.40 4.22 6.90
C LEU A 154 5.60 3.36 7.88
N ILE A 155 4.51 2.74 7.42
CA ILE A 155 3.69 1.85 8.25
C ILE A 155 4.48 0.60 8.62
N LEU A 156 5.10 -0.05 7.64
CA LEU A 156 5.88 -1.27 7.79
C LEU A 156 7.06 -1.06 8.75
N CYS A 157 7.84 0.01 8.56
CA CYS A 157 9.02 0.30 9.39
C CYS A 157 8.64 0.51 10.87
N GLN A 158 7.58 1.29 11.14
CA GLN A 158 7.08 1.52 12.50
C GLN A 158 6.61 0.20 13.14
N TRP A 159 5.83 -0.58 12.39
CA TRP A 159 5.26 -1.81 12.91
C TRP A 159 6.34 -2.87 13.16
N ALA A 160 7.27 -3.07 12.21
CA ALA A 160 8.41 -3.96 12.38
C ALA A 160 9.28 -3.58 13.59
N ARG A 161 9.58 -2.27 13.76
CA ARG A 161 10.27 -1.78 14.96
C ARG A 161 9.51 -2.13 16.25
N SER A 162 8.18 -2.00 16.25
CA SER A 162 7.36 -2.35 17.41
C SER A 162 7.37 -3.85 17.77
N LEU A 163 7.74 -4.71 16.80
CA LEU A 163 7.98 -6.14 16.98
C LEU A 163 9.41 -6.45 17.45
N GLY A 164 10.27 -5.44 17.57
CA GLY A 164 11.66 -5.58 18.02
C GLY A 164 12.65 -5.87 16.89
N ALA A 165 12.25 -5.68 15.62
CA ALA A 165 13.15 -5.79 14.48
C ALA A 165 14.01 -4.54 14.29
N LYS A 166 15.14 -4.70 13.61
CA LYS A 166 16.04 -3.63 13.16
C LYS A 166 15.75 -3.34 11.70
N VAL A 167 15.37 -2.11 11.37
CA VAL A 167 15.00 -1.74 9.99
C VAL A 167 16.09 -0.89 9.37
N ILE A 168 16.58 -1.32 8.20
CA ILE A 168 17.40 -0.55 7.28
C ILE A 168 16.44 -0.04 6.20
N GLY A 169 16.23 1.28 6.11
CA GLY A 169 15.37 1.88 5.10
C GLY A 169 16.19 2.40 3.92
N VAL A 170 15.66 2.26 2.70
CA VAL A 170 16.23 2.89 1.50
C VAL A 170 15.27 3.96 1.00
N VAL A 171 15.80 5.17 0.75
CA VAL A 171 15.02 6.34 0.32
C VAL A 171 15.78 7.14 -0.75
N GLY A 172 15.11 8.07 -1.42
CA GLY A 172 15.68 8.83 -2.54
C GLY A 172 16.22 10.22 -2.18
N SER A 173 16.19 10.68 -0.90
CA SER A 173 16.67 12.00 -0.51
C SER A 173 16.89 12.13 1.00
N ASP A 174 17.67 13.14 1.42
CA ASP A 174 17.94 13.43 2.84
C ASP A 174 16.64 13.74 3.62
N ALA A 175 15.73 14.54 3.07
CA ALA A 175 14.45 14.83 3.70
C ALA A 175 13.62 13.55 3.94
N LYS A 176 13.63 12.62 2.99
CA LYS A 176 13.00 11.30 3.14
C LYS A 176 13.73 10.43 4.16
N ALA A 177 15.06 10.56 4.27
CA ALA A 177 15.84 9.83 5.26
C ALA A 177 15.50 10.26 6.69
N GLU A 178 15.35 11.57 6.93
CA GLU A 178 14.92 12.08 8.22
C GLU A 178 13.53 11.56 8.60
N LEU A 179 12.58 11.58 7.66
CA LEU A 179 11.23 11.04 7.85
C LEU A 179 11.27 9.54 8.18
N ALA A 180 12.04 8.75 7.46
CA ALA A 180 12.17 7.30 7.68
C ALA A 180 12.78 6.98 9.07
N ARG A 181 13.81 7.74 9.52
CA ARG A 181 14.39 7.59 10.87
C ARG A 181 13.36 7.87 11.95
N LYS A 182 12.58 8.96 11.83
CA LYS A 182 11.49 9.31 12.77
C LYS A 182 10.43 8.21 12.83
N HIS A 183 10.27 7.43 11.75
CA HIS A 183 9.23 6.41 11.62
C HIS A 183 9.75 4.96 11.66
N GLY A 184 10.83 4.70 12.36
CA GLY A 184 11.17 3.33 12.75
C GLY A 184 12.42 2.74 12.10
N CYS A 185 13.01 3.37 11.09
CA CYS A 185 14.28 2.93 10.54
C CYS A 185 15.41 3.22 11.51
N ARG A 186 16.20 2.20 11.83
CA ARG A 186 17.41 2.32 12.64
C ARG A 186 18.56 2.92 11.81
N HIS A 187 18.67 2.49 10.57
CA HIS A 187 19.62 2.99 9.58
C HIS A 187 18.86 3.37 8.33
N VAL A 188 19.35 4.36 7.60
CA VAL A 188 18.75 4.80 6.34
C VAL A 188 19.84 5.03 5.32
N LEU A 189 19.71 4.40 4.17
CA LEU A 189 20.56 4.53 3.00
C LEU A 189 19.85 5.38 1.93
N ILE A 190 20.63 6.16 1.17
CA ILE A 190 20.10 6.99 0.10
C ILE A 190 20.45 6.34 -1.24
N SER A 191 19.41 5.96 -1.98
CA SER A 191 19.55 5.37 -3.31
C SER A 191 20.33 6.28 -4.26
N GLY A 192 21.28 5.70 -5.01
CA GLY A 192 22.15 6.43 -5.93
C GLY A 192 23.32 7.17 -5.27
N ARG A 193 23.37 7.27 -3.94
CA ARG A 193 24.50 7.82 -3.17
C ARG A 193 25.25 6.73 -2.42
N ASP A 194 24.54 5.88 -1.71
CA ASP A 194 25.12 4.84 -0.87
C ASP A 194 25.23 3.53 -1.66
N ALA A 195 26.38 2.84 -1.55
CA ALA A 195 26.57 1.51 -2.12
C ALA A 195 25.74 0.49 -1.32
N LEU A 196 24.56 0.14 -1.82
CA LEU A 196 23.53 -0.62 -1.07
C LEU A 196 24.07 -1.90 -0.45
N VAL A 197 24.67 -2.78 -1.27
CA VAL A 197 25.13 -4.10 -0.81
C VAL A 197 26.25 -3.97 0.21
N ALA A 198 27.26 -3.12 -0.06
CA ALA A 198 28.37 -2.91 0.85
C ALA A 198 27.90 -2.34 2.20
N SER A 199 27.05 -1.32 2.18
CA SER A 199 26.49 -0.70 3.39
C SER A 199 25.65 -1.68 4.20
N VAL A 200 24.81 -2.50 3.56
CA VAL A 200 24.04 -3.53 4.25
C VAL A 200 24.94 -4.59 4.88
N LYS A 201 25.99 -5.03 4.17
CA LYS A 201 26.96 -5.98 4.71
C LYS A 201 27.72 -5.40 5.92
N GLU A 202 28.13 -4.16 5.87
CA GLU A 202 28.77 -3.46 7.00
C GLU A 202 27.84 -3.41 8.21
N LEU A 203 26.59 -2.91 8.03
CA LEU A 203 25.60 -2.77 9.08
C LEU A 203 25.18 -4.11 9.71
N THR A 204 25.33 -5.21 8.97
CA THR A 204 24.99 -6.58 9.41
C THR A 204 26.22 -7.43 9.75
N ARG A 205 27.43 -6.84 9.78
CA ARG A 205 28.69 -7.53 10.04
C ARG A 205 28.91 -8.72 9.08
N GLY A 206 28.65 -8.52 7.79
CA GLY A 206 28.79 -9.51 6.74
C GLY A 206 27.62 -10.49 6.59
N THR A 207 26.72 -10.59 7.58
CA THR A 207 25.64 -11.58 7.56
C THR A 207 24.58 -11.34 6.49
N GLY A 208 24.20 -10.11 6.27
CA GLY A 208 23.04 -9.72 5.44
C GLY A 208 21.73 -9.68 6.23
N VAL A 209 20.63 -9.27 5.55
CA VAL A 209 19.31 -9.12 6.16
C VAL A 209 18.45 -10.39 6.05
N ALA A 210 17.52 -10.56 6.98
CA ALA A 210 16.62 -11.72 7.00
C ALA A 210 15.59 -11.67 5.88
N VAL A 211 15.10 -10.47 5.56
CA VAL A 211 14.12 -10.23 4.51
C VAL A 211 14.33 -8.86 3.87
N VAL A 212 14.11 -8.78 2.56
CA VAL A 212 14.00 -7.55 1.80
C VAL A 212 12.54 -7.34 1.39
N TYR A 213 11.99 -6.17 1.68
CA TYR A 213 10.68 -5.72 1.19
C TYR A 213 10.89 -4.70 0.09
N ASP A 214 10.59 -5.08 -1.14
CA ASP A 214 10.84 -4.28 -2.35
C ASP A 214 9.54 -3.90 -3.07
N ALA A 215 9.23 -2.60 -3.07
CA ALA A 215 8.13 -1.99 -3.83
C ALA A 215 8.61 -1.32 -5.12
N VAL A 216 9.92 -1.28 -5.38
CA VAL A 216 10.54 -0.53 -6.50
C VAL A 216 10.62 -1.39 -7.75
N GLY A 217 11.18 -2.58 -7.66
CA GLY A 217 11.21 -3.57 -8.74
C GLY A 217 12.48 -3.49 -9.58
N LYS A 218 12.37 -3.09 -10.86
CA LYS A 218 13.45 -3.17 -11.86
C LYS A 218 14.81 -2.66 -11.34
N ASP A 219 14.83 -1.48 -10.73
CA ASP A 219 16.07 -0.80 -10.35
C ASP A 219 16.73 -1.38 -9.09
N THR A 220 16.03 -2.19 -8.30
CA THR A 220 16.50 -2.60 -6.96
C THR A 220 16.59 -4.11 -6.78
N PHE A 221 15.95 -4.87 -7.64
CA PHE A 221 15.72 -6.29 -7.43
C PHE A 221 17.01 -7.13 -7.28
N VAL A 222 17.99 -6.94 -8.19
CA VAL A 222 19.22 -7.76 -8.21
C VAL A 222 20.07 -7.48 -6.98
N GLU A 223 20.34 -6.19 -6.69
CA GLU A 223 21.12 -5.79 -5.52
C GLU A 223 20.43 -6.20 -4.20
N SER A 224 19.09 -6.23 -4.20
CA SER A 224 18.32 -6.69 -3.04
C SER A 224 18.57 -8.17 -2.72
N LEU A 225 18.76 -9.03 -3.74
CA LEU A 225 19.14 -10.43 -3.52
C LEU A 225 20.50 -10.56 -2.85
N ASP A 226 21.48 -9.70 -3.22
CA ASP A 226 22.82 -9.70 -2.67
C ASP A 226 22.90 -9.14 -1.24
N CYS A 227 21.87 -8.43 -0.79
CA CYS A 227 21.72 -7.95 0.58
C CYS A 227 21.25 -9.03 1.56
N LEU A 228 20.68 -10.12 1.08
CA LEU A 228 20.10 -11.18 1.92
C LEU A 228 21.16 -12.04 2.61
N ARG A 229 20.82 -12.53 3.78
CA ARG A 229 21.55 -13.61 4.44
C ARG A 229 21.23 -14.96 3.78
N ARG A 230 22.02 -15.99 4.05
CA ARG A 230 21.64 -17.38 3.72
C ARG A 230 20.24 -17.69 4.22
N LEU A 231 19.41 -18.33 3.39
CA LEU A 231 18.00 -18.65 3.67
C LEU A 231 17.15 -17.39 3.91
N GLY A 232 17.59 -16.22 3.42
CA GLY A 232 16.83 -14.98 3.48
C GLY A 232 15.70 -14.94 2.45
N MET A 233 14.74 -14.04 2.65
CA MET A 233 13.55 -13.93 1.80
C MET A 233 13.53 -12.62 1.03
N MET A 234 13.43 -12.70 -0.29
CA MET A 234 13.12 -11.59 -1.18
C MET A 234 11.59 -11.48 -1.34
N VAL A 235 11.02 -10.37 -0.90
CA VAL A 235 9.59 -10.07 -1.06
C VAL A 235 9.45 -8.89 -1.99
N THR A 236 9.23 -9.15 -3.28
CA THR A 236 8.95 -8.11 -4.27
C THR A 236 7.44 -7.89 -4.36
N PHE A 237 6.94 -6.72 -3.99
CA PHE A 237 5.49 -6.46 -3.93
C PHE A 237 5.04 -5.22 -4.71
N GLY A 238 5.96 -4.53 -5.39
CA GLY A 238 5.69 -3.37 -6.25
C GLY A 238 6.56 -3.33 -7.50
N ASN A 239 6.24 -2.41 -8.41
CA ASN A 239 6.92 -2.19 -9.69
C ASN A 239 7.07 -0.68 -9.96
N ALA A 240 7.43 0.12 -8.94
CA ALA A 240 7.47 1.58 -9.09
C ALA A 240 8.50 2.07 -10.13
N SER A 241 9.55 1.28 -10.40
CA SER A 241 10.53 1.52 -11.49
C SER A 241 10.35 0.59 -12.70
N GLY A 242 9.25 -0.18 -12.71
CA GLY A 242 8.98 -1.22 -13.68
C GLY A 242 9.11 -2.63 -13.10
N PRO A 243 8.68 -3.66 -13.84
CA PRO A 243 8.80 -5.05 -13.44
C PRO A 243 10.27 -5.46 -13.24
N PRO A 244 10.60 -6.28 -12.22
CA PRO A 244 11.93 -6.84 -12.07
C PRO A 244 12.30 -7.73 -13.26
N PRO A 245 13.61 -7.91 -13.55
CA PRO A 245 14.05 -8.81 -14.61
C PRO A 245 13.71 -10.27 -14.28
N ALA A 246 13.56 -11.09 -15.32
CA ALA A 246 13.51 -12.53 -15.15
C ALA A 246 14.85 -13.05 -14.61
N ILE A 247 14.79 -14.00 -13.67
CA ILE A 247 15.98 -14.64 -13.11
C ILE A 247 15.87 -16.17 -13.18
N SER A 248 17.01 -16.83 -13.32
CA SER A 248 17.09 -18.28 -13.15
C SER A 248 16.93 -18.65 -11.66
N PRO A 249 16.22 -19.71 -11.31
CA PRO A 249 16.19 -20.24 -9.94
C PRO A 249 17.59 -20.54 -9.37
N LEU A 250 18.58 -20.85 -10.23
CA LEU A 250 19.97 -21.06 -9.81
C LEU A 250 20.59 -19.80 -9.14
N GLU A 251 20.11 -18.61 -9.45
CA GLU A 251 20.57 -17.38 -8.80
C GLU A 251 20.20 -17.35 -7.31
N LEU A 252 19.09 -17.95 -6.93
CA LEU A 252 18.68 -18.08 -5.52
C LEU A 252 19.59 -19.08 -4.78
N SER A 253 19.93 -20.19 -5.42
CA SER A 253 20.84 -21.19 -4.88
C SER A 253 22.25 -20.64 -4.66
N LYS A 254 22.83 -19.97 -5.66
CA LYS A 254 24.16 -19.36 -5.58
C LYS A 254 24.31 -18.33 -4.46
N ARG A 255 23.23 -17.63 -4.12
CA ARG A 255 23.17 -16.60 -3.05
C ARG A 255 22.80 -17.16 -1.68
N GLY A 256 22.85 -18.48 -1.50
CA GLY A 256 22.61 -19.11 -0.20
C GLY A 256 21.20 -19.64 -0.01
N SER A 257 20.60 -20.23 -1.05
CA SER A 257 19.27 -20.86 -1.01
C SER A 257 18.17 -19.88 -0.55
N LEU A 258 18.07 -18.76 -1.26
CA LEU A 258 17.13 -17.70 -0.95
C LEU A 258 15.69 -18.12 -1.27
N PHE A 259 14.73 -17.53 -0.54
CA PHE A 259 13.31 -17.59 -0.89
C PHE A 259 12.94 -16.33 -1.70
N LEU A 260 12.10 -16.51 -2.72
CA LEU A 260 11.54 -15.43 -3.52
C LEU A 260 10.01 -15.55 -3.55
N THR A 261 9.32 -14.44 -3.28
CA THR A 261 7.86 -14.39 -3.39
C THR A 261 7.39 -13.05 -3.95
N ARG A 262 6.25 -13.12 -4.69
CA ARG A 262 5.54 -11.96 -5.24
C ARG A 262 4.09 -11.96 -4.72
N PRO A 263 3.87 -11.50 -3.48
CA PRO A 263 2.55 -11.53 -2.87
C PRO A 263 1.64 -10.41 -3.40
N THR A 264 0.33 -10.64 -3.33
CA THR A 264 -0.70 -9.62 -3.55
C THR A 264 -1.67 -9.58 -2.37
N LEU A 265 -2.06 -8.38 -1.93
CA LEU A 265 -2.94 -8.17 -0.78
C LEU A 265 -4.22 -9.02 -0.87
N PHE A 266 -4.86 -9.06 -2.03
CA PHE A 266 -6.18 -9.68 -2.18
C PHE A 266 -6.18 -11.18 -1.93
N ASN A 267 -5.04 -11.86 -2.03
CA ASN A 267 -4.91 -13.27 -1.64
C ASN A 267 -4.81 -13.45 -0.11
N TYR A 268 -4.39 -12.42 0.63
CA TYR A 268 -4.25 -12.44 2.10
C TYR A 268 -5.51 -11.94 2.83
N ILE A 269 -6.46 -11.37 2.11
CA ILE A 269 -7.76 -10.92 2.60
C ILE A 269 -8.89 -11.45 1.71
N ALA A 270 -8.74 -12.68 1.20
CA ALA A 270 -9.67 -13.28 0.27
C ALA A 270 -11.07 -13.44 0.87
N THR A 271 -11.14 -13.82 2.14
CA THR A 271 -12.39 -13.99 2.87
C THR A 271 -12.70 -12.78 3.76
N ARG A 272 -13.98 -12.67 4.17
CA ARG A 272 -14.46 -11.66 5.13
C ARG A 272 -13.72 -11.77 6.48
N GLU A 273 -13.49 -12.99 6.94
CA GLU A 273 -12.82 -13.29 8.20
C GLU A 273 -11.38 -12.81 8.17
N GLU A 274 -10.63 -13.09 7.09
CA GLU A 274 -9.25 -12.64 6.90
C GLU A 274 -9.16 -11.12 6.87
N LEU A 275 -10.03 -10.46 6.09
CA LEU A 275 -10.09 -8.99 6.04
C LEU A 275 -10.37 -8.40 7.42
N THR A 276 -11.37 -8.94 8.12
CA THR A 276 -11.78 -8.41 9.43
C THR A 276 -10.71 -8.62 10.50
N ALA A 277 -10.05 -9.78 10.51
CA ALA A 277 -8.95 -10.07 11.42
C ALA A 277 -7.75 -9.13 11.17
N ALA A 278 -7.33 -8.97 9.92
CA ALA A 278 -6.23 -8.09 9.53
C ALA A 278 -6.54 -6.61 9.84
N ALA A 279 -7.76 -6.15 9.53
CA ALA A 279 -8.19 -4.77 9.82
C ALA A 279 -8.24 -4.51 11.34
N ARG A 280 -8.68 -5.48 12.14
CA ARG A 280 -8.67 -5.37 13.62
C ARG A 280 -7.26 -5.21 14.17
N GLU A 281 -6.29 -6.00 13.71
CA GLU A 281 -4.89 -5.87 14.12
C GLU A 281 -4.30 -4.52 13.67
N LEU A 282 -4.58 -4.10 12.44
CA LEU A 282 -4.14 -2.82 11.91
C LEU A 282 -4.68 -1.64 12.73
N PHE A 283 -5.98 -1.58 12.96
CA PHE A 283 -6.59 -0.52 13.77
C PHE A 283 -6.11 -0.54 15.23
N ALA A 284 -5.86 -1.72 15.79
CA ALA A 284 -5.27 -1.84 17.13
C ALA A 284 -3.84 -1.28 17.17
N ALA A 285 -3.02 -1.52 16.14
CA ALA A 285 -1.67 -0.96 16.04
C ALA A 285 -1.68 0.59 15.93
N VAL A 286 -2.66 1.15 15.21
CA VAL A 286 -2.84 2.61 15.12
C VAL A 286 -3.32 3.19 16.45
N ARG A 287 -4.33 2.62 17.08
CA ARG A 287 -4.87 3.10 18.37
C ARG A 287 -3.84 3.02 19.50
N SER A 288 -3.00 2.00 19.51
CA SER A 288 -1.90 1.85 20.46
C SER A 288 -0.66 2.69 20.11
N ARG A 289 -0.72 3.52 19.06
CA ARG A 289 0.37 4.37 18.55
C ARG A 289 1.65 3.62 18.16
N LYS A 290 1.57 2.30 17.95
CA LYS A 290 2.65 1.50 17.33
C LYS A 290 2.86 1.89 15.87
N VAL A 291 1.78 2.32 15.22
CA VAL A 291 1.76 2.86 13.87
C VAL A 291 1.07 4.23 13.88
N ARG A 292 1.70 5.24 13.33
CA ARG A 292 1.12 6.56 13.05
C ARG A 292 0.97 6.70 11.54
N VAL A 293 -0.22 7.09 11.10
CA VAL A 293 -0.48 7.36 9.68
C VAL A 293 0.09 8.73 9.33
N VAL A 294 0.94 8.76 8.33
CA VAL A 294 1.48 10.02 7.78
C VAL A 294 0.78 10.29 6.46
N ILE A 295 -0.08 11.30 6.43
CA ILE A 295 -0.69 11.83 5.21
C ILE A 295 0.18 13.00 4.79
N GLY A 296 1.00 12.78 3.75
CA GLY A 296 1.94 13.80 3.28
C GLY A 296 1.31 14.78 2.31
N GLN A 297 0.29 14.34 1.55
CA GLN A 297 -0.38 15.14 0.54
C GLN A 297 -1.88 14.91 0.54
N LYS A 298 -2.63 15.98 0.26
CA LYS A 298 -4.08 15.96 0.05
C LYS A 298 -4.40 16.72 -1.24
N TYR A 299 -5.24 16.14 -2.07
CA TYR A 299 -5.71 16.78 -3.30
C TYR A 299 -7.24 16.71 -3.36
N PRO A 300 -7.91 17.67 -3.98
CA PRO A 300 -9.31 17.50 -4.38
C PRO A 300 -9.44 16.28 -5.32
N LEU A 301 -10.56 15.60 -5.33
CA LEU A 301 -10.82 14.49 -6.25
C LEU A 301 -10.58 14.89 -7.70
N SER A 302 -10.99 16.09 -8.10
CA SER A 302 -10.77 16.65 -9.45
C SER A 302 -9.30 16.78 -9.83
N SER A 303 -8.38 16.85 -8.85
CA SER A 303 -6.93 16.93 -9.07
C SER A 303 -6.24 15.55 -9.05
N ALA A 304 -6.96 14.45 -9.28
CA ALA A 304 -6.39 13.10 -9.29
C ALA A 304 -5.21 12.96 -10.27
N ALA A 305 -5.26 13.62 -11.43
CA ALA A 305 -4.16 13.63 -12.39
C ALA A 305 -2.88 14.26 -11.84
N GLU A 306 -2.99 15.32 -11.03
CA GLU A 306 -1.87 15.96 -10.36
C GLU A 306 -1.28 15.05 -9.28
N ALA A 307 -2.15 14.44 -8.45
CA ALA A 307 -1.72 13.46 -7.45
C ALA A 307 -0.92 12.30 -8.07
N HIS A 308 -1.32 11.82 -9.25
CA HIS A 308 -0.58 10.80 -10.00
C HIS A 308 0.77 11.32 -10.50
N ARG A 309 0.85 12.53 -11.08
CA ARG A 309 2.13 13.12 -11.52
C ARG A 309 3.11 13.26 -10.37
N ASP A 310 2.63 13.65 -9.19
CA ASP A 310 3.49 13.80 -8.01
C ASP A 310 3.95 12.45 -7.45
N LEU A 311 3.08 11.45 -7.47
CA LEU A 311 3.42 10.09 -7.07
C LEU A 311 4.48 9.48 -7.99
N GLU A 312 4.28 9.53 -9.30
CA GLU A 312 5.21 9.01 -10.33
C GLU A 312 6.53 9.80 -10.33
N GLY A 313 6.46 11.13 -10.13
CA GLY A 313 7.61 12.02 -9.99
C GLY A 313 8.39 11.85 -8.68
N ARG A 314 8.01 10.89 -7.81
CA ARG A 314 8.65 10.65 -6.50
C ARG A 314 8.66 11.88 -5.58
N ARG A 315 7.73 12.84 -5.78
CA ARG A 315 7.60 14.07 -4.97
C ARG A 315 6.80 13.87 -3.70
N THR A 316 6.19 12.70 -3.54
CA THR A 316 5.34 12.38 -2.39
C THR A 316 6.10 11.73 -1.24
N THR A 317 5.55 11.88 -0.03
CA THR A 317 5.96 11.16 1.19
C THR A 317 4.74 10.64 1.92
N GLY A 318 4.88 9.55 2.67
CA GLY A 318 3.74 8.96 3.37
C GLY A 318 2.61 8.55 2.42
N SER A 319 1.38 8.74 2.87
CA SER A 319 0.18 8.45 2.09
C SER A 319 -0.36 9.71 1.41
N THR A 320 -0.89 9.54 0.20
CA THR A 320 -1.65 10.55 -0.54
C THR A 320 -3.13 10.22 -0.46
N VAL A 321 -3.97 11.22 -0.24
CA VAL A 321 -5.43 11.08 -0.24
C VAL A 321 -6.09 12.09 -1.16
N LEU A 322 -7.20 11.67 -1.79
CA LEU A 322 -8.12 12.56 -2.50
C LEU A 322 -9.30 12.86 -1.59
N ILE A 323 -9.77 14.09 -1.65
CA ILE A 323 -10.95 14.56 -0.93
C ILE A 323 -12.04 14.84 -1.98
N PRO A 324 -13.15 14.14 -1.92
CA PRO A 324 -14.30 14.34 -2.80
C PRO A 324 -14.93 15.71 -2.69
#